data_09e74a8684b91a415709636ce468d220
#
_entry.id   09e74a8684b91a415709636ce468d220
#
_cell.length_a   1.000
_cell.length_b   1.000
_cell.length_c   1.000
_cell.angle_alpha   90.00
_cell.angle_beta   90.00
_cell.angle_gamma   90.00
#
_symmetry.space_group_name_H-M   'P 1'
#
loop_
_entity.id
_entity.type
_entity.pdbx_description
1 polymer ?
#
loop_
_entity_poly.entity_id
_entity_poly.type
_entity_poly.pdbx_seq_one_letter_code
_entity_poly.pdbx_strand_id
1 'polypeptide(L)'
;IPGFIMSETTLSYLGLGINDPAVSWGSLINRDISTLNNLKNFPWLLTPVWLLLAVTLAFNFLGDALRDFYDPFHSVFPTWKKRRLEKKIKTHPGQCEFSMAELQRSFLTVQNLFVTFDITTGNKNIQIQAVRGVTFSMKRGEILGIVGESGSGKSVSTTAISGLLPGNAFVEGRIFFKGIELTSLSQDQFRELRGRKIGCIFQEPGRSFDPLQSIGNVFAETLKNSEPELSKEECKKRAVELLNEVGLPDAEKRLKNFPHQFSGGQLQRISIALSLAQGCDLLIADEPTTALDVTIQAQIVELLADLRNKRGLSIIFISHNIDLVASLCDNIIVMYGGLIMEKGTSAQIIKNPRHPYTKALLASTPKFGSHYTEQELSSIPGRVTDPASPVPGCPFAPRCGFKKDECEKENFRCYKMI
;
A
#
# COMPACT_ATOMS: atom_id res chain seq x y z
N ILE A 1 -25.42 -17.85 10.18
CA ILE A 1 -26.82 -18.28 10.11
C ILE A 1 -27.01 -19.31 8.99
N PRO A 2 -26.63 -19.09 7.71
CA PRO A 2 -26.83 -20.08 6.64
C PRO A 2 -26.26 -21.47 6.95
N GLY A 3 -25.08 -21.54 7.52
CA GLY A 3 -24.44 -22.80 7.89
C GLY A 3 -25.22 -23.61 8.94
N PHE A 4 -25.84 -22.94 9.91
CA PHE A 4 -26.70 -23.61 10.92
C PHE A 4 -27.97 -24.15 10.30
N ILE A 5 -28.59 -23.40 9.38
CA ILE A 5 -29.81 -23.87 8.66
C ILE A 5 -29.47 -25.10 7.82
N MET A 6 -28.35 -25.09 7.11
CA MET A 6 -27.88 -26.24 6.32
C MET A 6 -27.57 -27.46 7.19
N SER A 7 -26.88 -27.24 8.32
CA SER A 7 -26.53 -28.33 9.26
C SER A 7 -27.80 -28.97 9.88
N GLU A 8 -28.74 -28.14 10.34
CA GLU A 8 -30.04 -28.63 10.85
C GLU A 8 -30.80 -29.43 9.80
N THR A 9 -30.94 -28.86 8.57
CA THR A 9 -31.64 -29.52 7.47
C THR A 9 -30.99 -30.86 7.12
N THR A 10 -29.65 -30.91 7.11
CA THR A 10 -28.91 -32.16 6.83
C THR A 10 -29.14 -33.21 7.92
N LEU A 11 -29.05 -32.82 9.21
CA LEU A 11 -29.30 -33.72 10.32
C LEU A 11 -30.73 -34.24 10.34
N SER A 12 -31.70 -33.37 10.11
CA SER A 12 -33.10 -33.74 10.03
C SER A 12 -33.42 -34.63 8.83
N TYR A 13 -32.76 -34.39 7.68
CA TYR A 13 -32.83 -35.27 6.51
C TYR A 13 -32.31 -36.68 6.81
N LEU A 14 -31.25 -36.79 7.60
CA LEU A 14 -30.66 -38.08 8.01
C LEU A 14 -31.43 -38.75 9.17
N GLY A 15 -32.50 -38.13 9.68
CA GLY A 15 -33.27 -38.64 10.83
C GLY A 15 -32.58 -38.43 12.19
N LEU A 16 -31.51 -37.62 12.26
CA LEU A 16 -30.76 -37.34 13.45
C LEU A 16 -31.11 -35.96 14.08
N GLY A 17 -32.03 -35.22 13.46
CA GLY A 17 -32.46 -33.90 13.89
C GLY A 17 -33.93 -33.88 14.37
N ILE A 18 -34.68 -32.88 13.88
CA ILE A 18 -36.09 -32.66 14.25
C ILE A 18 -36.97 -33.75 13.64
N ASN A 19 -37.67 -34.53 14.50
CA ASN A 19 -38.57 -35.61 14.13
C ASN A 19 -40.04 -35.29 14.46
N ASP A 20 -40.97 -36.06 13.88
CA ASP A 20 -42.40 -35.91 14.15
C ASP A 20 -42.70 -35.82 15.67
N PRO A 21 -43.62 -34.92 16.08
CA PRO A 21 -44.57 -34.14 15.28
C PRO A 21 -44.05 -32.78 14.79
N ALA A 22 -42.80 -32.41 15.12
CA ALA A 22 -42.20 -31.15 14.66
C ALA A 22 -41.71 -31.28 13.21
N VAL A 23 -41.97 -30.25 12.41
CA VAL A 23 -41.68 -30.24 10.97
C VAL A 23 -40.45 -29.38 10.69
N SER A 24 -39.44 -29.91 10.00
CA SER A 24 -38.33 -29.18 9.44
C SER A 24 -38.24 -29.37 7.92
N TRP A 25 -37.50 -28.50 7.24
CA TRP A 25 -37.28 -28.68 5.80
C TRP A 25 -36.55 -29.98 5.49
N GLY A 26 -35.61 -30.41 6.36
CA GLY A 26 -34.92 -31.69 6.20
C GLY A 26 -35.84 -32.89 6.35
N SER A 27 -36.74 -32.90 7.34
CA SER A 27 -37.71 -33.97 7.55
C SER A 27 -38.75 -34.05 6.40
N LEU A 28 -39.19 -32.89 5.86
CA LEU A 28 -40.05 -32.84 4.68
C LEU A 28 -39.39 -33.43 3.43
N ILE A 29 -38.12 -33.07 3.19
CA ILE A 29 -37.35 -33.57 2.06
C ILE A 29 -37.16 -35.08 2.18
N ASN A 30 -36.81 -35.59 3.37
CA ASN A 30 -36.64 -37.03 3.59
C ASN A 30 -37.95 -37.80 3.35
N ARG A 31 -39.06 -37.31 3.90
CA ARG A 31 -40.37 -37.98 3.80
C ARG A 31 -40.93 -37.98 2.38
N ASP A 32 -40.81 -36.82 1.69
CA ASP A 32 -41.54 -36.60 0.44
C ASP A 32 -40.71 -36.98 -0.80
N ILE A 33 -39.38 -36.97 -0.71
CA ILE A 33 -38.45 -37.28 -1.82
C ILE A 33 -37.85 -38.70 -1.72
N SER A 34 -38.38 -39.53 -0.84
CA SER A 34 -37.87 -40.89 -0.59
C SER A 34 -37.89 -41.83 -1.82
N THR A 35 -38.61 -41.48 -2.87
CA THR A 35 -38.72 -42.30 -4.10
C THR A 35 -38.63 -41.42 -5.35
N LEU A 36 -37.74 -41.77 -6.31
CA LEU A 36 -37.61 -41.09 -7.61
C LEU A 36 -38.91 -40.98 -8.40
N ASN A 37 -39.81 -41.94 -8.21
CA ASN A 37 -41.14 -41.91 -8.82
C ASN A 37 -42.03 -40.77 -8.30
N ASN A 38 -41.92 -40.42 -7.03
CA ASN A 38 -42.69 -39.33 -6.46
C ASN A 38 -42.25 -37.99 -7.07
N LEU A 39 -40.95 -37.82 -7.29
CA LEU A 39 -40.40 -36.61 -7.89
C LEU A 39 -40.87 -36.38 -9.33
N LYS A 40 -41.01 -37.47 -10.10
CA LYS A 40 -41.45 -37.42 -11.50
C LYS A 40 -42.96 -37.10 -11.62
N ASN A 41 -43.75 -37.60 -10.69
CA ASN A 41 -45.20 -37.42 -10.71
C ASN A 41 -45.65 -36.14 -9.99
N PHE A 42 -44.87 -35.66 -9.01
CA PHE A 42 -45.22 -34.53 -8.15
C PHE A 42 -44.05 -33.55 -7.98
N PRO A 43 -43.71 -32.79 -9.04
CA PRO A 43 -42.51 -31.89 -9.01
C PRO A 43 -42.60 -30.80 -7.94
N TRP A 44 -43.75 -30.44 -7.42
CA TRP A 44 -43.92 -29.47 -6.33
C TRP A 44 -43.38 -29.95 -4.97
N LEU A 45 -43.08 -31.23 -4.80
CA LEU A 45 -42.39 -31.76 -3.62
C LEU A 45 -40.98 -31.22 -3.47
N LEU A 46 -40.38 -30.60 -4.52
CA LEU A 46 -39.14 -29.88 -4.47
C LEU A 46 -39.26 -28.47 -3.87
N THR A 47 -40.47 -28.00 -3.54
CA THR A 47 -40.66 -26.65 -2.97
C THR A 47 -39.80 -26.38 -1.72
N PRO A 48 -39.66 -27.31 -0.74
CA PRO A 48 -38.78 -27.10 0.40
C PRO A 48 -37.30 -26.89 0.01
N VAL A 49 -36.84 -27.57 -1.04
CA VAL A 49 -35.46 -27.42 -1.55
C VAL A 49 -35.24 -26.02 -2.14
N TRP A 50 -36.19 -25.56 -2.95
CA TRP A 50 -36.12 -24.21 -3.53
C TRP A 50 -36.24 -23.11 -2.48
N LEU A 51 -37.09 -23.30 -1.47
CA LEU A 51 -37.22 -22.40 -0.33
C LEU A 51 -35.91 -22.33 0.47
N LEU A 52 -35.31 -23.47 0.77
CA LEU A 52 -34.03 -23.56 1.47
C LEU A 52 -32.92 -22.83 0.69
N LEU A 53 -32.85 -23.05 -0.63
CA LEU A 53 -31.92 -22.37 -1.51
C LEU A 53 -32.12 -20.85 -1.48
N ALA A 54 -33.37 -20.39 -1.63
CA ALA A 54 -33.70 -18.97 -1.64
C ALA A 54 -33.36 -18.29 -0.31
N VAL A 55 -33.67 -18.90 0.83
CA VAL A 55 -33.36 -18.37 2.16
C VAL A 55 -31.84 -18.32 2.39
N THR A 56 -31.13 -19.38 2.02
CA THR A 56 -29.69 -19.45 2.17
C THR A 56 -28.98 -18.36 1.34
N LEU A 57 -29.40 -18.18 0.09
CA LEU A 57 -28.89 -17.11 -0.78
C LEU A 57 -29.24 -15.73 -0.23
N ALA A 58 -30.45 -15.50 0.24
CA ALA A 58 -30.88 -14.23 0.81
C ALA A 58 -30.02 -13.83 2.04
N PHE A 59 -29.77 -14.80 2.94
CA PHE A 59 -28.89 -14.53 4.09
C PHE A 59 -27.42 -14.32 3.72
N ASN A 60 -26.92 -14.99 2.68
CA ASN A 60 -25.57 -14.74 2.19
C ASN A 60 -25.46 -13.33 1.59
N PHE A 61 -26.39 -12.94 0.70
CA PHE A 61 -26.41 -11.58 0.15
C PHE A 61 -26.59 -10.50 1.22
N LEU A 62 -27.44 -10.76 2.23
CA LEU A 62 -27.60 -9.84 3.36
C LEU A 62 -26.29 -9.74 4.18
N GLY A 63 -25.63 -10.89 4.41
CA GLY A 63 -24.35 -10.93 5.10
C GLY A 63 -23.24 -10.16 4.37
N ASP A 64 -23.17 -10.34 3.05
CA ASP A 64 -22.22 -9.61 2.20
C ASP A 64 -22.54 -8.11 2.16
N ALA A 65 -23.80 -7.74 2.01
CA ALA A 65 -24.23 -6.34 2.05
C ALA A 65 -23.94 -5.65 3.39
N LEU A 66 -24.16 -6.36 4.51
CA LEU A 66 -23.82 -5.87 5.85
C LEU A 66 -22.31 -5.75 6.03
N ARG A 67 -21.54 -6.72 5.52
CA ARG A 67 -20.07 -6.67 5.54
C ARG A 67 -19.58 -5.46 4.76
N ASP A 68 -20.07 -5.27 3.53
CA ASP A 68 -19.69 -4.12 2.69
C ASP A 68 -20.10 -2.78 3.32
N PHE A 69 -21.21 -2.76 4.07
CA PHE A 69 -21.65 -1.56 4.78
C PHE A 69 -20.79 -1.22 6.00
N TYR A 70 -20.32 -2.24 6.74
CA TYR A 70 -19.53 -2.06 7.97
C TYR A 70 -18.00 -2.09 7.73
N ASP A 71 -17.52 -2.59 6.58
CA ASP A 71 -16.10 -2.62 6.25
C ASP A 71 -15.69 -1.31 5.53
N PRO A 72 -15.03 -0.37 6.22
CA PRO A 72 -14.62 0.90 5.62
C PRO A 72 -13.56 0.73 4.51
N PHE A 73 -12.98 -0.48 4.34
CA PHE A 73 -11.96 -0.78 3.33
C PHE A 73 -12.52 -1.44 2.07
N HIS A 74 -13.76 -1.92 2.10
CA HIS A 74 -14.46 -2.36 0.89
C HIS A 74 -15.05 -1.17 0.15
N SER A 75 -14.20 -0.42 -0.54
CA SER A 75 -14.67 0.49 -1.57
C SER A 75 -15.19 -0.37 -2.74
N VAL A 76 -16.50 -0.46 -2.87
CA VAL A 76 -17.14 -0.90 -4.11
C VAL A 76 -16.54 -0.05 -5.22
N PHE A 77 -15.76 -0.68 -6.13
CA PHE A 77 -15.27 -0.01 -7.33
C PHE A 77 -16.50 0.43 -8.13
N PRO A 78 -16.84 1.72 -8.18
CA PRO A 78 -17.96 2.15 -9.00
C PRO A 78 -17.58 1.87 -10.45
N THR A 79 -18.35 1.02 -11.11
CA THR A 79 -18.30 0.83 -12.54
C THR A 79 -18.17 2.19 -13.22
N TRP A 80 -17.12 2.35 -13.96
CA TRP A 80 -16.66 3.49 -14.72
C TRP A 80 -17.79 4.30 -15.37
N LYS A 81 -18.42 5.24 -14.66
CA LYS A 81 -19.07 6.40 -15.26
C LYS A 81 -18.03 7.52 -15.24
N LYS A 82 -17.41 7.76 -16.41
CA LYS A 82 -16.68 9.00 -16.67
C LYS A 82 -17.61 10.19 -16.40
N ARG A 83 -17.67 10.65 -15.15
CA ARG A 83 -18.07 12.02 -14.88
C ARG A 83 -16.87 12.87 -15.30
N ARG A 84 -16.98 13.56 -16.44
CA ARG A 84 -16.22 14.76 -16.75
C ARG A 84 -16.54 15.76 -15.64
N LEU A 85 -15.82 15.67 -14.53
CA LEU A 85 -15.75 16.75 -13.58
C LEU A 85 -14.94 17.84 -14.26
N GLU A 86 -15.61 18.93 -14.62
CA GLU A 86 -14.97 20.17 -15.01
C GLU A 86 -13.95 20.51 -13.91
N LYS A 87 -12.69 20.53 -14.33
CA LYS A 87 -11.57 20.96 -13.49
C LYS A 87 -11.81 22.40 -13.01
N LYS A 88 -12.42 22.58 -11.88
CA LYS A 88 -12.12 23.74 -11.04
C LYS A 88 -10.84 23.43 -10.30
N ILE A 89 -9.73 23.48 -11.01
CA ILE A 89 -8.39 23.55 -10.44
C ILE A 89 -8.35 24.88 -9.69
N LYS A 90 -8.60 24.85 -8.39
CA LYS A 90 -8.13 25.93 -7.52
C LYS A 90 -6.61 25.77 -7.45
N THR A 91 -5.92 26.37 -8.41
CA THR A 91 -4.49 26.59 -8.30
C THR A 91 -4.25 27.42 -7.05
N HIS A 92 -3.87 26.76 -5.97
CA HIS A 92 -3.22 27.48 -4.88
C HIS A 92 -1.93 28.05 -5.44
N PRO A 93 -1.70 29.37 -5.46
CA PRO A 93 -0.45 29.93 -5.92
C PRO A 93 0.65 29.61 -4.91
N GLY A 94 1.12 28.37 -4.94
CA GLY A 94 2.34 27.98 -4.27
C GLY A 94 3.50 28.58 -5.05
N GLN A 95 4.38 29.31 -4.39
CA GLN A 95 5.63 29.77 -5.00
C GLN A 95 6.35 28.55 -5.56
N CYS A 96 6.65 28.56 -6.87
CA CYS A 96 7.50 27.56 -7.50
C CYS A 96 8.87 27.61 -6.81
N GLU A 97 9.23 26.58 -6.06
CA GLU A 97 10.56 26.46 -5.44
C GLU A 97 11.64 26.12 -6.47
N PHE A 98 11.26 25.62 -7.65
CA PHE A 98 12.15 25.21 -8.75
C PHE A 98 11.83 25.94 -10.03
N SER A 99 12.87 26.39 -10.73
CA SER A 99 12.74 26.94 -12.08
C SER A 99 12.40 25.83 -13.09
N MET A 100 11.78 26.16 -14.22
CA MET A 100 11.49 25.18 -15.28
C MET A 100 12.74 24.46 -15.77
N ALA A 101 13.89 25.16 -15.82
CA ALA A 101 15.17 24.56 -16.20
C ALA A 101 15.67 23.54 -15.17
N GLU A 102 15.46 23.78 -13.88
CA GLU A 102 15.79 22.85 -12.81
C GLU A 102 14.87 21.64 -12.81
N LEU A 103 13.57 21.83 -13.05
CA LEU A 103 12.60 20.75 -13.17
C LEU A 103 12.94 19.77 -14.29
N GLN A 104 13.40 20.27 -15.43
CA GLN A 104 13.80 19.44 -16.56
C GLN A 104 15.13 18.71 -16.36
N ARG A 105 16.03 19.25 -15.53
CA ARG A 105 17.36 18.66 -15.24
C ARG A 105 17.35 17.70 -14.07
N SER A 106 16.38 17.77 -13.17
CA SER A 106 16.31 16.92 -11.99
C SER A 106 15.93 15.48 -12.36
N PHE A 107 16.38 14.50 -11.58
CA PHE A 107 15.99 13.09 -11.76
C PHE A 107 14.52 12.88 -11.37
N LEU A 108 14.14 13.33 -10.18
CA LEU A 108 12.76 13.36 -9.71
C LEU A 108 12.51 14.67 -8.97
N THR A 109 11.43 15.35 -9.30
CA THR A 109 10.96 16.53 -8.55
C THR A 109 9.46 16.45 -8.34
N VAL A 110 9.05 16.61 -7.10
CA VAL A 110 7.67 16.72 -6.67
C VAL A 110 7.46 18.16 -6.22
N GLN A 111 6.47 18.84 -6.79
CA GLN A 111 6.21 20.25 -6.54
C GLN A 111 4.76 20.47 -6.15
N ASN A 112 4.56 21.00 -4.93
CA ASN A 112 3.24 21.33 -4.37
C ASN A 112 2.22 20.19 -4.56
N LEU A 113 2.60 18.96 -4.23
CA LEU A 113 1.76 17.79 -4.36
C LEU A 113 0.67 17.82 -3.30
N PHE A 114 -0.59 17.82 -3.74
CA PHE A 114 -1.76 17.59 -2.91
C PHE A 114 -2.44 16.32 -3.38
N VAL A 115 -2.89 15.51 -2.44
CA VAL A 115 -3.71 14.32 -2.74
C VAL A 115 -4.91 14.32 -1.80
N THR A 116 -6.09 14.36 -2.40
CA THR A 116 -7.37 14.35 -1.69
C THR A 116 -8.18 13.16 -2.15
N PHE A 117 -8.77 12.43 -1.20
CA PHE A 117 -9.69 11.32 -1.48
C PHE A 117 -11.11 11.77 -1.22
N ASP A 118 -12.00 11.52 -2.17
CA ASP A 118 -13.44 11.64 -1.96
C ASP A 118 -14.00 10.30 -1.48
N ILE A 119 -14.51 10.27 -0.25
CA ILE A 119 -15.13 9.09 0.34
C ILE A 119 -16.62 9.38 0.55
N THR A 120 -17.46 8.60 -0.10
CA THR A 120 -18.91 8.66 0.10
C THR A 120 -19.31 7.63 1.14
N THR A 121 -19.71 8.09 2.33
CA THR A 121 -20.23 7.23 3.40
C THR A 121 -21.72 7.55 3.61
N GLY A 122 -22.58 6.68 3.12
CA GLY A 122 -24.03 6.94 3.09
C GLY A 122 -24.35 8.20 2.28
N ASN A 123 -25.01 9.18 2.89
CA ASN A 123 -25.36 10.47 2.26
C ASN A 123 -24.32 11.59 2.46
N LYS A 124 -23.16 11.31 3.04
CA LYS A 124 -22.12 12.31 3.29
C LYS A 124 -20.91 12.08 2.39
N ASN A 125 -20.48 13.12 1.69
CA ASN A 125 -19.20 13.14 1.01
C ASN A 125 -18.16 13.73 1.95
N ILE A 126 -17.15 12.93 2.31
CA ILE A 126 -16.03 13.34 3.16
C ILE A 126 -14.80 13.46 2.28
N GLN A 127 -14.11 14.61 2.36
CA GLN A 127 -12.85 14.83 1.69
C GLN A 127 -11.69 14.61 2.67
N ILE A 128 -10.80 13.69 2.34
CA ILE A 128 -9.61 13.39 3.13
C ILE A 128 -8.38 13.95 2.42
N GLN A 129 -7.75 14.97 3.00
CA GLN A 129 -6.51 15.54 2.50
C GLN A 129 -5.30 14.76 3.01
N ALA A 130 -4.93 13.70 2.31
CA ALA A 130 -3.83 12.81 2.71
C ALA A 130 -2.44 13.44 2.47
N VAL A 131 -2.30 14.31 1.46
CA VAL A 131 -1.07 15.07 1.16
C VAL A 131 -1.44 16.53 0.93
N ARG A 132 -0.68 17.46 1.52
CA ARG A 132 -1.08 18.87 1.69
C ARG A 132 -0.03 19.87 1.19
N GLY A 133 0.54 19.64 0.00
CA GLY A 133 1.52 20.55 -0.62
C GLY A 133 2.96 20.13 -0.34
N VAL A 134 3.27 18.88 -0.60
CA VAL A 134 4.61 18.29 -0.44
C VAL A 134 5.50 18.72 -1.61
N THR A 135 6.72 19.20 -1.30
CA THR A 135 7.72 19.63 -2.29
C THR A 135 9.09 19.08 -1.94
N PHE A 136 9.67 18.27 -2.83
CA PHE A 136 11.03 17.74 -2.71
C PHE A 136 11.61 17.38 -4.08
N SER A 137 12.92 17.19 -4.10
CA SER A 137 13.64 16.70 -5.27
C SER A 137 14.61 15.60 -4.88
N MET A 138 15.01 14.79 -5.84
CA MET A 138 15.91 13.65 -5.70
C MET A 138 16.88 13.62 -6.86
N LYS A 139 18.15 13.31 -6.59
CA LYS A 139 19.20 13.14 -7.60
C LYS A 139 19.23 11.70 -8.11
N ARG A 140 19.85 11.51 -9.27
CA ARG A 140 20.09 10.16 -9.79
C ARG A 140 21.08 9.40 -8.89
N GLY A 141 20.79 8.12 -8.61
CA GLY A 141 21.62 7.28 -7.74
C GLY A 141 21.53 7.61 -6.25
N GLU A 142 20.62 8.48 -5.85
CA GLU A 142 20.35 8.84 -4.46
C GLU A 142 19.41 7.83 -3.81
N ILE A 143 19.59 7.58 -2.51
CA ILE A 143 18.59 6.92 -1.67
C ILE A 143 17.93 8.00 -0.80
N LEU A 144 16.64 8.25 -1.06
CA LEU A 144 15.83 9.21 -0.32
C LEU A 144 14.92 8.48 0.67
N GLY A 145 15.13 8.76 1.95
CA GLY A 145 14.28 8.23 3.03
C GLY A 145 13.04 9.08 3.27
N ILE A 146 11.90 8.46 3.45
CA ILE A 146 10.67 9.13 3.90
C ILE A 146 10.20 8.48 5.19
N VAL A 147 10.18 9.23 6.29
CA VAL A 147 9.81 8.73 7.62
C VAL A 147 8.63 9.49 8.21
N GLY A 148 7.95 8.87 9.16
CA GLY A 148 6.84 9.47 9.92
C GLY A 148 5.87 8.41 10.45
N GLU A 149 4.95 8.82 11.32
CA GLU A 149 3.92 7.95 11.86
C GLU A 149 2.97 7.42 10.77
N SER A 150 2.20 6.35 11.07
CA SER A 150 1.14 5.85 10.19
C SER A 150 0.14 6.98 9.88
N GLY A 151 -0.37 7.04 8.65
CA GLY A 151 -1.30 8.10 8.23
C GLY A 151 -0.64 9.47 7.93
N SER A 152 0.70 9.58 7.97
CA SER A 152 1.38 10.87 7.67
C SER A 152 1.44 11.23 6.17
N GLY A 153 0.93 10.37 5.26
CA GLY A 153 0.89 10.63 3.82
C GLY A 153 2.07 10.07 3.02
N LYS A 154 2.99 9.31 3.63
CA LYS A 154 4.20 8.74 2.98
C LYS A 154 3.86 7.89 1.76
N SER A 155 3.15 6.79 1.97
CA SER A 155 2.75 5.85 0.90
C SER A 155 1.87 6.51 -0.15
N VAL A 156 0.97 7.42 0.24
CA VAL A 156 0.12 8.18 -0.69
C VAL A 156 0.95 9.06 -1.62
N SER A 157 1.97 9.75 -1.07
CA SER A 157 2.87 10.60 -1.87
C SER A 157 3.64 9.79 -2.91
N THR A 158 4.12 8.61 -2.55
CA THR A 158 4.89 7.74 -3.47
C THR A 158 3.99 6.97 -4.43
N THR A 159 2.79 6.60 -4.01
CA THR A 159 1.77 6.02 -4.91
C THR A 159 1.32 7.04 -5.97
N ALA A 160 1.32 8.35 -5.65
CA ALA A 160 1.10 9.41 -6.64
C ALA A 160 2.22 9.44 -7.70
N ILE A 161 3.50 9.25 -7.28
CA ILE A 161 4.65 9.19 -8.20
C ILE A 161 4.55 7.98 -9.13
N SER A 162 4.09 6.83 -8.64
CA SER A 162 3.92 5.62 -9.45
C SER A 162 2.62 5.59 -10.27
N GLY A 163 1.72 6.59 -10.08
CA GLY A 163 0.43 6.66 -10.76
C GLY A 163 -0.54 5.53 -10.40
N LEU A 164 -0.42 4.96 -9.20
CA LEU A 164 -1.23 3.83 -8.71
C LEU A 164 -2.33 4.25 -7.72
N LEU A 165 -2.62 5.55 -7.63
CA LEU A 165 -3.72 6.03 -6.80
C LEU A 165 -5.07 5.53 -7.32
N PRO A 166 -6.02 5.20 -6.42
CA PRO A 166 -7.35 4.75 -6.80
C PRO A 166 -8.15 5.88 -7.47
N GLY A 167 -9.20 5.51 -8.21
CA GLY A 167 -9.99 6.44 -9.03
C GLY A 167 -10.76 7.54 -8.26
N ASN A 168 -10.87 7.43 -6.94
CA ASN A 168 -11.45 8.44 -6.05
C ASN A 168 -10.42 9.42 -5.50
N ALA A 169 -9.16 9.33 -5.93
CA ALA A 169 -8.09 10.24 -5.55
C ALA A 169 -7.97 11.40 -6.56
N PHE A 170 -7.86 12.60 -6.05
CA PHE A 170 -7.57 13.81 -6.81
C PHE A 170 -6.14 14.25 -6.51
N VAL A 171 -5.36 14.42 -7.56
CA VAL A 171 -3.94 14.83 -7.49
C VAL A 171 -3.83 16.24 -8.05
N GLU A 172 -3.26 17.16 -7.26
CA GLU A 172 -2.90 18.50 -7.68
C GLU A 172 -1.40 18.71 -7.46
N GLY A 173 -0.80 19.63 -8.21
CA GLY A 173 0.65 19.83 -8.20
C GLY A 173 1.31 19.17 -9.40
N ARG A 174 2.63 19.12 -9.41
CA ARG A 174 3.42 18.62 -10.54
C ARG A 174 4.48 17.63 -10.08
N ILE A 175 4.61 16.55 -10.83
CA ILE A 175 5.65 15.54 -10.59
C ILE A 175 6.44 15.38 -11.87
N PHE A 176 7.75 15.60 -11.81
CA PHE A 176 8.67 15.45 -12.94
C PHE A 176 9.62 14.30 -12.68
N PHE A 177 9.72 13.40 -13.63
CA PHE A 177 10.67 12.29 -13.61
C PHE A 177 11.48 12.30 -14.89
N LYS A 178 12.79 12.52 -14.82
CA LYS A 178 13.69 12.65 -15.97
C LYS A 178 13.19 13.66 -17.03
N GLY A 179 12.64 14.78 -16.57
CA GLY A 179 12.09 15.83 -17.43
C GLY A 179 10.68 15.56 -17.95
N ILE A 180 10.10 14.40 -17.70
CA ILE A 180 8.71 14.06 -18.09
C ILE A 180 7.78 14.45 -16.95
N GLU A 181 6.75 15.24 -17.22
CA GLU A 181 5.71 15.57 -16.24
C GLU A 181 4.70 14.42 -16.10
N LEU A 182 4.82 13.66 -15.01
CA LEU A 182 4.00 12.48 -14.75
C LEU A 182 2.52 12.83 -14.55
N THR A 183 2.23 13.96 -13.92
CA THR A 183 0.87 14.40 -13.61
C THR A 183 0.04 14.76 -14.86
N SER A 184 0.69 14.97 -16.00
CA SER A 184 0.03 15.26 -17.28
C SER A 184 -0.23 14.01 -18.14
N LEU A 185 0.34 12.86 -17.77
CA LEU A 185 0.27 11.63 -18.54
C LEU A 185 -1.12 10.98 -18.48
N SER A 186 -1.54 10.38 -19.60
CA SER A 186 -2.66 9.45 -19.63
C SER A 186 -2.29 8.13 -18.94
N GLN A 187 -3.29 7.31 -18.56
CA GLN A 187 -3.04 6.01 -17.95
C GLN A 187 -2.23 5.06 -18.86
N ASP A 188 -2.43 5.14 -20.18
CA ASP A 188 -1.68 4.30 -21.13
C ASP A 188 -0.21 4.74 -21.20
N GLN A 189 0.07 6.04 -21.25
CA GLN A 189 1.42 6.58 -21.19
C GLN A 189 2.11 6.24 -19.86
N PHE A 190 1.37 6.29 -18.75
CA PHE A 190 1.89 5.91 -17.45
C PHE A 190 2.23 4.42 -17.38
N ARG A 191 1.45 3.56 -18.08
CA ARG A 191 1.70 2.11 -18.15
C ARG A 191 3.07 1.78 -18.76
N GLU A 192 3.54 2.57 -19.72
CA GLU A 192 4.87 2.39 -20.33
C GLU A 192 6.02 2.71 -19.37
N LEU A 193 5.79 3.59 -18.38
CA LEU A 193 6.78 3.95 -17.37
C LEU A 193 6.79 2.99 -16.19
N ARG A 194 5.61 2.46 -15.83
CA ARG A 194 5.49 1.51 -14.70
C ARG A 194 6.27 0.24 -14.99
N GLY A 195 7.05 -0.18 -14.00
CA GLY A 195 7.92 -1.33 -14.09
C GLY A 195 9.20 -1.06 -14.88
N ARG A 196 9.10 -0.51 -16.10
CA ARG A 196 10.27 -0.25 -16.96
C ARG A 196 11.16 0.89 -16.48
N LYS A 197 10.59 1.91 -15.83
CA LYS A 197 11.32 3.09 -15.34
C LYS A 197 11.12 3.30 -13.85
N ILE A 198 9.94 3.01 -13.34
CA ILE A 198 9.56 3.15 -11.95
C ILE A 198 9.08 1.79 -11.44
N GLY A 199 9.91 1.13 -10.61
CA GLY A 199 9.58 -0.10 -9.91
C GLY A 199 8.98 0.20 -8.54
N CYS A 200 8.11 -0.68 -8.05
CA CYS A 200 7.47 -0.55 -6.74
C CYS A 200 7.55 -1.86 -5.97
N ILE A 201 7.91 -1.75 -4.70
CA ILE A 201 7.84 -2.82 -3.71
C ILE A 201 6.81 -2.39 -2.68
N PHE A 202 5.78 -3.21 -2.49
CA PHE A 202 4.67 -2.94 -1.56
C PHE A 202 4.94 -3.51 -0.17
N GLN A 203 4.25 -2.96 0.83
CA GLN A 203 4.40 -3.29 2.25
C GLN A 203 4.24 -4.78 2.58
N GLU A 204 3.34 -5.48 1.90
CA GLU A 204 3.06 -6.91 2.11
C GLU A 204 3.32 -7.69 0.82
N PRO A 205 4.55 -8.19 0.61
CA PRO A 205 4.89 -8.88 -0.66
C PRO A 205 4.01 -10.09 -0.92
N GLY A 206 3.60 -10.82 0.11
CA GLY A 206 2.73 -11.99 -0.04
C GLY A 206 1.38 -11.71 -0.70
N ARG A 207 0.85 -10.51 -0.51
CA ARG A 207 -0.42 -10.08 -1.14
C ARG A 207 -0.27 -9.62 -2.58
N SER A 208 0.97 -9.37 -3.01
CA SER A 208 1.25 -8.90 -4.37
C SER A 208 1.39 -10.03 -5.38
N PHE A 209 1.50 -11.28 -4.91
CA PHE A 209 1.64 -12.46 -5.75
C PHE A 209 0.31 -13.22 -5.88
N ASP A 210 0.04 -13.71 -7.10
CA ASP A 210 -1.00 -14.70 -7.31
C ASP A 210 -0.57 -16.04 -6.67
N PRO A 211 -1.30 -16.55 -5.67
CA PRO A 211 -0.91 -17.78 -4.96
C PRO A 211 -0.97 -19.03 -5.85
N LEU A 212 -1.63 -18.97 -7.00
CA LEU A 212 -1.79 -20.06 -7.95
C LEU A 212 -0.73 -20.06 -9.06
N GLN A 213 0.11 -19.02 -9.13
CA GLN A 213 1.21 -18.93 -10.09
C GLN A 213 2.54 -19.30 -9.46
N SER A 214 3.37 -20.07 -10.17
CA SER A 214 4.76 -20.30 -9.76
C SER A 214 5.60 -19.05 -9.98
N ILE A 215 6.65 -18.88 -9.16
CA ILE A 215 7.56 -17.74 -9.27
C ILE A 215 8.18 -17.64 -10.67
N GLY A 216 8.50 -18.78 -11.30
CA GLY A 216 9.02 -18.83 -12.66
C GLY A 216 8.04 -18.26 -13.70
N ASN A 217 6.74 -18.53 -13.54
CA ASN A 217 5.72 -17.98 -14.44
C ASN A 217 5.57 -16.46 -14.27
N VAL A 218 5.62 -15.98 -13.03
CA VAL A 218 5.58 -14.52 -12.73
C VAL A 218 6.78 -13.81 -13.37
N PHE A 219 8.01 -14.38 -13.26
CA PHE A 219 9.18 -13.83 -13.93
C PHE A 219 9.07 -13.89 -15.46
N ALA A 220 8.58 -15.00 -16.01
CA ALA A 220 8.42 -15.13 -17.46
C ALA A 220 7.43 -14.11 -18.03
N GLU A 221 6.32 -13.86 -17.34
CA GLU A 221 5.35 -12.83 -17.70
C GLU A 221 5.96 -11.42 -17.60
N THR A 222 6.64 -11.14 -16.49
CA THR A 222 7.27 -9.85 -16.24
C THR A 222 8.34 -9.52 -17.28
N LEU A 223 9.21 -10.47 -17.59
CA LEU A 223 10.28 -10.31 -18.57
C LEU A 223 9.73 -10.16 -20.00
N LYS A 224 8.73 -10.95 -20.37
CA LYS A 224 8.08 -10.84 -21.69
C LYS A 224 7.33 -9.51 -21.89
N ASN A 225 6.77 -8.96 -20.83
CA ASN A 225 6.14 -7.63 -20.90
C ASN A 225 7.19 -6.52 -21.16
N SER A 226 8.41 -6.69 -20.72
CA SER A 226 9.51 -5.74 -20.93
C SER A 226 10.26 -6.01 -22.26
N GLU A 227 10.49 -7.26 -22.55
CA GLU A 227 11.25 -7.75 -23.71
C GLU A 227 10.50 -8.91 -24.37
N PRO A 228 9.53 -8.63 -25.29
CA PRO A 228 8.64 -9.62 -25.90
C PRO A 228 9.37 -10.72 -26.69
N GLU A 229 10.56 -10.40 -27.23
CA GLU A 229 11.37 -11.29 -28.07
C GLU A 229 12.10 -12.40 -27.28
N LEU A 230 12.14 -12.32 -25.93
CA LEU A 230 12.82 -13.31 -25.13
C LEU A 230 12.17 -14.70 -25.26
N SER A 231 12.98 -15.71 -25.53
CA SER A 231 12.58 -17.11 -25.46
C SER A 231 12.28 -17.55 -24.01
N LYS A 232 11.58 -18.66 -23.83
CA LYS A 232 11.31 -19.22 -22.49
C LYS A 232 12.60 -19.57 -21.74
N GLU A 233 13.61 -20.06 -22.45
CA GLU A 233 14.93 -20.44 -21.89
C GLU A 233 15.69 -19.21 -21.39
N GLU A 234 15.68 -18.13 -22.18
CA GLU A 234 16.31 -16.86 -21.82
C GLU A 234 15.59 -16.20 -20.63
N CYS A 235 14.26 -16.21 -20.60
CA CYS A 235 13.49 -15.75 -19.45
C CYS A 235 13.87 -16.54 -18.18
N LYS A 236 13.99 -17.87 -18.27
CA LYS A 236 14.40 -18.71 -17.14
C LYS A 236 15.81 -18.36 -16.67
N LYS A 237 16.76 -18.25 -17.60
CA LYS A 237 18.15 -17.90 -17.28
C LYS A 237 18.23 -16.52 -16.59
N ARG A 238 17.55 -15.53 -17.15
CA ARG A 238 17.51 -14.18 -16.58
C ARG A 238 16.86 -14.15 -15.20
N ALA A 239 15.79 -14.91 -14.99
CA ALA A 239 15.14 -15.04 -13.69
C ALA A 239 16.08 -15.63 -12.63
N VAL A 240 16.84 -16.68 -12.99
CA VAL A 240 17.85 -17.29 -12.10
C VAL A 240 18.95 -16.30 -11.75
N GLU A 241 19.46 -15.54 -12.72
CA GLU A 241 20.47 -14.51 -12.49
C GLU A 241 19.96 -13.45 -11.49
N LEU A 242 18.73 -12.93 -11.68
CA LEU A 242 18.11 -11.95 -10.80
C LEU A 242 17.86 -12.48 -9.39
N LEU A 243 17.41 -13.73 -9.27
CA LEU A 243 17.20 -14.38 -7.97
C LEU A 243 18.52 -14.61 -7.22
N ASN A 244 19.59 -14.97 -7.94
CA ASN A 244 20.92 -15.06 -7.34
C ASN A 244 21.46 -13.69 -6.90
N GLU A 245 21.20 -12.63 -7.68
CA GLU A 245 21.62 -11.26 -7.35
C GLU A 245 20.99 -10.75 -6.05
N VAL A 246 19.73 -11.12 -5.78
CA VAL A 246 19.07 -10.80 -4.51
C VAL A 246 19.40 -11.80 -3.39
N GLY A 247 20.30 -12.76 -3.63
CA GLY A 247 20.74 -13.73 -2.64
C GLY A 247 19.70 -14.79 -2.27
N LEU A 248 18.86 -15.22 -3.22
CA LEU A 248 17.94 -16.33 -3.00
C LEU A 248 18.66 -17.67 -3.25
N PRO A 249 18.81 -18.55 -2.24
CA PRO A 249 19.48 -19.84 -2.43
C PRO A 249 18.66 -20.76 -3.34
N ASP A 250 19.35 -21.64 -4.08
CA ASP A 250 18.74 -22.64 -4.98
C ASP A 250 17.79 -22.01 -6.02
N ALA A 251 18.13 -20.86 -6.59
CA ALA A 251 17.27 -20.05 -7.46
C ALA A 251 16.58 -20.86 -8.58
N GLU A 252 17.30 -21.76 -9.26
CA GLU A 252 16.73 -22.55 -10.36
C GLU A 252 15.62 -23.52 -9.89
N LYS A 253 15.80 -24.17 -8.74
CA LYS A 253 14.79 -25.06 -8.18
C LYS A 253 13.57 -24.25 -7.69
N ARG A 254 13.84 -23.08 -7.12
CA ARG A 254 12.84 -22.17 -6.54
C ARG A 254 11.89 -21.56 -7.57
N LEU A 255 12.27 -21.47 -8.84
CA LEU A 255 11.37 -21.00 -9.90
C LEU A 255 10.08 -21.84 -10.03
N LYS A 256 10.10 -23.11 -9.64
CA LYS A 256 8.94 -24.00 -9.68
C LYS A 256 8.01 -23.83 -8.47
N ASN A 257 8.47 -23.14 -7.42
CA ASN A 257 7.74 -22.99 -6.19
C ASN A 257 6.67 -21.88 -6.32
N PHE A 258 5.65 -22.00 -5.48
CA PHE A 258 4.57 -21.04 -5.36
C PHE A 258 4.83 -20.06 -4.20
N PRO A 259 4.20 -18.87 -4.19
CA PRO A 259 4.45 -17.83 -3.17
C PRO A 259 4.32 -18.33 -1.71
N HIS A 260 3.34 -19.16 -1.41
CA HIS A 260 3.11 -19.71 -0.07
C HIS A 260 4.23 -20.66 0.44
N GLN A 261 5.17 -21.04 -0.42
CA GLN A 261 6.31 -21.91 -0.07
C GLN A 261 7.56 -21.10 0.31
N PHE A 262 7.46 -19.77 0.40
CA PHE A 262 8.56 -18.89 0.75
C PHE A 262 8.29 -18.16 2.07
N SER A 263 9.36 -17.84 2.81
CA SER A 263 9.26 -16.93 3.94
C SER A 263 9.02 -15.48 3.48
N GLY A 264 8.54 -14.62 4.38
CA GLY A 264 8.32 -13.20 4.09
C GLY A 264 9.56 -12.50 3.52
N GLY A 265 10.73 -12.74 4.12
CA GLY A 265 11.99 -12.19 3.63
C GLY A 265 12.42 -12.72 2.24
N GLN A 266 12.11 -13.98 1.94
CA GLN A 266 12.35 -14.56 0.62
C GLN A 266 11.39 -13.93 -0.42
N LEU A 267 10.11 -13.77 -0.11
CA LEU A 267 9.15 -13.08 -0.98
C LEU A 267 9.55 -11.62 -1.22
N GLN A 268 10.10 -10.96 -0.19
CA GLN A 268 10.60 -9.60 -0.32
C GLN A 268 11.77 -9.53 -1.32
N ARG A 269 12.74 -10.45 -1.22
CA ARG A 269 13.85 -10.56 -2.18
C ARG A 269 13.35 -10.84 -3.60
N ILE A 270 12.35 -11.73 -3.76
CA ILE A 270 11.70 -12.01 -5.04
C ILE A 270 11.01 -10.76 -5.60
N SER A 271 10.31 -9.97 -4.77
CA SER A 271 9.68 -8.71 -5.19
C SER A 271 10.72 -7.68 -5.68
N ILE A 272 11.87 -7.60 -4.99
CA ILE A 272 12.99 -6.77 -5.43
C ILE A 272 13.50 -7.26 -6.79
N ALA A 273 13.75 -8.56 -6.94
CA ALA A 273 14.22 -9.15 -8.19
C ALA A 273 13.26 -8.90 -9.37
N LEU A 274 11.94 -9.00 -9.14
CA LEU A 274 10.92 -8.70 -10.15
C LEU A 274 10.93 -7.24 -10.57
N SER A 275 11.10 -6.31 -9.62
CA SER A 275 11.24 -4.88 -9.93
C SER A 275 12.49 -4.61 -10.78
N LEU A 276 13.59 -5.32 -10.52
CA LEU A 276 14.81 -5.24 -11.32
C LEU A 276 14.70 -5.89 -12.70
N ALA A 277 13.84 -6.91 -12.84
CA ALA A 277 13.62 -7.62 -14.11
C ALA A 277 13.14 -6.70 -15.23
N GLN A 278 12.43 -5.62 -14.88
CA GLN A 278 11.92 -4.65 -15.83
C GLN A 278 12.89 -3.50 -16.12
N GLY A 279 14.04 -3.44 -15.44
CA GLY A 279 15.08 -2.44 -15.69
C GLY A 279 14.74 -1.04 -15.17
N CYS A 280 14.10 -0.94 -14.00
CA CYS A 280 13.72 0.36 -13.42
C CYS A 280 14.93 1.23 -13.07
N ASP A 281 14.78 2.54 -13.23
CA ASP A 281 15.76 3.56 -12.84
C ASP A 281 15.48 4.10 -11.42
N LEU A 282 14.20 4.06 -11.02
CA LEU A 282 13.70 4.45 -9.70
C LEU A 282 12.97 3.27 -9.05
N LEU A 283 13.37 2.91 -7.85
CA LEU A 283 12.69 1.91 -7.02
C LEU A 283 12.00 2.59 -5.85
N ILE A 284 10.70 2.44 -5.73
CA ILE A 284 9.92 2.88 -4.58
C ILE A 284 9.71 1.68 -3.68
N ALA A 285 10.30 1.71 -2.49
CA ALA A 285 10.20 0.66 -1.49
C ALA A 285 9.34 1.15 -0.32
N ASP A 286 8.06 0.76 -0.33
CA ASP A 286 7.10 1.16 0.69
C ASP A 286 7.07 0.14 1.83
N GLU A 287 7.67 0.53 2.96
CA GLU A 287 7.85 -0.29 4.16
C GLU A 287 8.38 -1.72 3.87
N PRO A 288 9.48 -1.86 3.10
CA PRO A 288 9.93 -3.16 2.59
C PRO A 288 10.46 -4.11 3.66
N THR A 289 10.54 -3.66 4.90
CA THR A 289 11.07 -4.42 6.05
C THR A 289 10.01 -4.66 7.13
N THR A 290 8.79 -4.17 6.96
CA THR A 290 7.69 -4.39 7.92
C THR A 290 7.35 -5.87 8.00
N ALA A 291 7.06 -6.35 9.21
CA ALA A 291 6.80 -7.77 9.54
C ALA A 291 7.97 -8.75 9.29
N LEU A 292 9.19 -8.24 9.14
CA LEU A 292 10.42 -9.06 9.07
C LEU A 292 11.18 -8.97 10.39
N ASP A 293 11.90 -10.03 10.74
CA ASP A 293 12.82 -10.00 11.88
C ASP A 293 14.02 -9.07 11.63
N VAL A 294 14.65 -8.62 12.72
CA VAL A 294 15.74 -7.61 12.67
C VAL A 294 16.89 -8.03 11.77
N THR A 295 17.23 -9.33 11.77
CA THR A 295 18.32 -9.87 10.95
C THR A 295 18.00 -9.77 9.47
N ILE A 296 16.79 -10.15 9.08
CA ILE A 296 16.33 -10.07 7.68
C ILE A 296 16.16 -8.61 7.26
N GLN A 297 15.69 -7.72 8.16
CA GLN A 297 15.65 -6.28 7.87
C GLN A 297 17.03 -5.73 7.47
N ALA A 298 18.07 -6.06 8.28
CA ALA A 298 19.44 -5.64 7.97
C ALA A 298 19.92 -6.17 6.61
N GLN A 299 19.64 -7.42 6.29
CA GLN A 299 19.98 -8.02 5.01
C GLN A 299 19.26 -7.37 3.81
N ILE A 300 18.00 -6.95 3.96
CA ILE A 300 17.27 -6.23 2.89
C ILE A 300 17.86 -4.83 2.69
N VAL A 301 18.23 -4.14 3.78
CA VAL A 301 18.88 -2.83 3.71
C VAL A 301 20.22 -2.92 2.99
N GLU A 302 21.06 -3.90 3.35
CA GLU A 302 22.34 -4.17 2.70
C GLU A 302 22.16 -4.50 1.21
N LEU A 303 21.19 -5.34 0.87
CA LEU A 303 20.85 -5.65 -0.51
C LEU A 303 20.48 -4.40 -1.32
N LEU A 304 19.65 -3.50 -0.77
CA LEU A 304 19.27 -2.27 -1.45
C LEU A 304 20.47 -1.33 -1.66
N ALA A 305 21.37 -1.23 -0.67
CA ALA A 305 22.60 -0.48 -0.79
C ALA A 305 23.52 -1.04 -1.89
N ASP A 306 23.65 -2.35 -1.94
CA ASP A 306 24.41 -3.08 -2.97
C ASP A 306 23.86 -2.84 -4.37
N LEU A 307 22.53 -2.93 -4.53
CA LEU A 307 21.86 -2.70 -5.81
C LEU A 307 22.01 -1.26 -6.28
N ARG A 308 21.93 -0.28 -5.36
CA ARG A 308 22.24 1.12 -5.67
C ARG A 308 23.66 1.24 -6.25
N ASN A 309 24.66 0.65 -5.58
CA ASN A 309 26.06 0.75 -5.98
C ASN A 309 26.37 0.02 -7.29
N LYS A 310 25.82 -1.19 -7.49
CA LYS A 310 26.09 -2.02 -8.66
C LYS A 310 25.33 -1.52 -9.92
N ARG A 311 24.11 -1.05 -9.76
CA ARG A 311 23.23 -0.67 -10.89
C ARG A 311 23.00 0.83 -11.06
N GLY A 312 23.50 1.67 -10.14
CA GLY A 312 23.22 3.11 -10.13
C GLY A 312 21.73 3.40 -9.89
N LEU A 313 21.03 2.51 -9.17
CA LEU A 313 19.60 2.59 -8.90
C LEU A 313 19.30 3.74 -7.95
N SER A 314 18.27 4.53 -8.25
CA SER A 314 17.74 5.53 -7.32
C SER A 314 16.62 4.89 -6.50
N ILE A 315 16.59 5.14 -5.18
CA ILE A 315 15.63 4.45 -4.30
C ILE A 315 14.89 5.47 -3.43
N ILE A 316 13.56 5.40 -3.40
CA ILE A 316 12.76 6.02 -2.35
C ILE A 316 12.46 4.94 -1.33
N PHE A 317 12.96 5.10 -0.11
CA PHE A 317 12.81 4.14 0.98
C PHE A 317 11.88 4.69 2.04
N ILE A 318 10.71 4.09 2.20
CA ILE A 318 9.72 4.48 3.20
C ILE A 318 9.80 3.54 4.38
N SER A 319 9.88 4.10 5.58
CA SER A 319 9.78 3.34 6.82
C SER A 319 9.24 4.21 7.96
N HIS A 320 8.70 3.58 8.99
CA HIS A 320 8.40 4.24 10.26
C HIS A 320 9.61 4.22 11.22
N ASN A 321 10.65 3.45 10.92
CA ASN A 321 11.88 3.37 11.70
C ASN A 321 12.95 4.34 11.16
N ILE A 322 13.17 5.44 11.89
CA ILE A 322 14.11 6.50 11.50
C ILE A 322 15.57 6.03 11.52
N ASP A 323 15.96 5.13 12.44
CA ASP A 323 17.33 4.63 12.52
C ASP A 323 17.66 3.75 11.33
N LEU A 324 16.71 2.92 10.89
CA LEU A 324 16.86 2.11 9.69
C LEU A 324 17.03 2.98 8.43
N VAL A 325 16.22 4.03 8.32
CA VAL A 325 16.32 4.99 7.21
C VAL A 325 17.65 5.73 7.25
N ALA A 326 18.09 6.14 8.44
CA ALA A 326 19.36 6.86 8.61
C ALA A 326 20.59 6.02 8.25
N SER A 327 20.52 4.70 8.42
CA SER A 327 21.61 3.78 8.06
C SER A 327 21.79 3.59 6.56
N LEU A 328 20.71 3.80 5.76
CA LEU A 328 20.70 3.52 4.33
C LEU A 328 20.68 4.79 3.47
N CYS A 329 19.94 5.83 3.89
CA CYS A 329 19.56 6.95 3.04
C CYS A 329 20.56 8.10 3.07
N ASP A 330 20.74 8.75 1.92
CA ASP A 330 21.57 9.96 1.81
C ASP A 330 20.85 11.18 2.40
N ASN A 331 19.57 11.34 2.07
CA ASN A 331 18.69 12.40 2.55
C ASN A 331 17.42 11.81 3.16
N ILE A 332 16.84 12.52 4.12
CA ILE A 332 15.62 12.11 4.83
C ILE A 332 14.57 13.24 4.76
N ILE A 333 13.34 12.84 4.52
CA ILE A 333 12.13 13.66 4.64
C ILE A 333 11.30 13.13 5.79
N VAL A 334 10.99 13.97 6.76
CA VAL A 334 10.14 13.65 7.89
C VAL A 334 8.74 14.19 7.62
N MET A 335 7.74 13.32 7.55
CA MET A 335 6.35 13.67 7.24
C MET A 335 5.42 13.48 8.43
N TYR A 336 4.47 14.42 8.61
CA TYR A 336 3.40 14.35 9.59
C TYR A 336 2.15 15.06 9.07
N GLY A 337 0.97 14.40 9.18
CA GLY A 337 -0.32 14.99 8.80
C GLY A 337 -0.38 15.52 7.36
N GLY A 338 0.24 14.83 6.42
CA GLY A 338 0.27 15.18 5.00
C GLY A 338 1.28 16.28 4.62
N LEU A 339 2.12 16.74 5.54
CA LEU A 339 3.11 17.79 5.33
C LEU A 339 4.54 17.30 5.61
N ILE A 340 5.51 17.96 5.00
CA ILE A 340 6.92 17.81 5.37
C ILE A 340 7.20 18.67 6.60
N MET A 341 7.64 18.05 7.69
CA MET A 341 8.04 18.74 8.91
C MET A 341 9.50 19.15 8.89
N GLU A 342 10.34 18.27 8.35
CA GLU A 342 11.78 18.52 8.23
C GLU A 342 12.35 17.74 7.05
N LYS A 343 13.37 18.30 6.39
CA LYS A 343 14.14 17.62 5.34
C LYS A 343 15.61 17.99 5.46
N GLY A 344 16.48 17.03 5.20
CA GLY A 344 17.94 17.27 5.25
C GLY A 344 18.73 15.99 4.97
N THR A 345 20.04 16.06 5.05
CA THR A 345 20.88 14.86 5.00
C THR A 345 20.64 13.99 6.23
N SER A 346 20.86 12.67 6.10
CA SER A 346 20.70 11.73 7.23
C SER A 346 21.50 12.21 8.45
N ALA A 347 22.72 12.68 8.25
CA ALA A 347 23.56 13.21 9.34
C ALA A 347 22.95 14.45 10.02
N GLN A 348 22.31 15.34 9.26
CA GLN A 348 21.65 16.53 9.83
C GLN A 348 20.42 16.15 10.64
N ILE A 349 19.56 15.28 10.10
CA ILE A 349 18.32 14.86 10.77
C ILE A 349 18.62 14.10 12.07
N ILE A 350 19.64 13.24 12.08
CA ILE A 350 19.98 12.43 13.26
C ILE A 350 20.74 13.24 14.31
N LYS A 351 21.78 14.01 13.89
CA LYS A 351 22.68 14.69 14.84
C LYS A 351 22.15 16.04 15.32
N ASN A 352 21.39 16.74 14.47
CA ASN A 352 20.88 18.07 14.75
C ASN A 352 19.43 18.28 14.27
N PRO A 353 18.48 17.48 14.78
CA PRO A 353 17.08 17.64 14.45
C PRO A 353 16.57 19.00 14.92
N ARG A 354 15.87 19.71 14.06
CA ARG A 354 15.37 21.06 14.35
C ARG A 354 13.90 21.05 14.74
N HIS A 355 13.10 20.29 14.01
CA HIS A 355 11.66 20.25 14.28
C HIS A 355 11.33 19.42 15.54
N PRO A 356 10.43 19.90 16.43
CA PRO A 356 10.05 19.17 17.65
C PRO A 356 9.52 17.76 17.39
N TYR A 357 8.80 17.55 16.29
CA TYR A 357 8.33 16.21 15.90
C TYR A 357 9.50 15.28 15.56
N THR A 358 10.51 15.73 14.81
CA THR A 358 11.70 14.93 14.49
C THR A 358 12.45 14.53 15.78
N LYS A 359 12.58 15.47 16.73
CA LYS A 359 13.20 15.20 18.04
C LYS A 359 12.40 14.15 18.82
N ALA A 360 11.07 14.27 18.82
CA ALA A 360 10.20 13.32 19.51
C ALA A 360 10.24 11.94 18.85
N LEU A 361 10.27 11.88 17.51
CA LEU A 361 10.38 10.64 16.74
C LEU A 361 11.71 9.92 17.03
N LEU A 362 12.82 10.62 17.08
CA LEU A 362 14.13 10.07 17.45
C LEU A 362 14.17 9.62 18.92
N ALA A 363 13.54 10.37 19.82
CA ALA A 363 13.48 10.03 21.24
C ALA A 363 12.61 8.81 21.52
N SER A 364 11.62 8.53 20.67
CA SER A 364 10.73 7.37 20.81
C SER A 364 11.35 6.05 20.31
N THR A 365 12.48 6.11 19.61
CA THR A 365 13.17 4.92 19.11
C THR A 365 14.08 4.34 20.20
N PRO A 366 13.89 3.06 20.60
CA PRO A 366 14.71 2.41 21.62
C PRO A 366 16.17 2.33 21.15
N LYS A 367 17.10 2.82 21.96
CA LYS A 367 18.52 2.67 21.67
C LYS A 367 19.00 1.28 22.03
N PHE A 368 19.85 0.70 21.19
CA PHE A 368 20.47 -0.60 21.49
C PHE A 368 21.24 -0.54 22.84
N GLY A 369 20.94 -1.50 23.73
CA GLY A 369 21.56 -1.55 25.05
C GLY A 369 20.89 -0.71 26.14
N SER A 370 19.84 0.07 25.84
CA SER A 370 19.04 0.74 26.88
C SER A 370 18.02 -0.24 27.49
N HIS A 371 17.99 -0.32 28.82
CA HIS A 371 17.03 -1.12 29.55
C HIS A 371 15.89 -0.24 30.07
N TYR A 372 14.64 -0.74 30.03
CA TYR A 372 13.46 0.03 30.45
C TYR A 372 13.51 0.48 31.92
N THR A 373 14.35 -0.17 32.77
CA THR A 373 14.56 0.21 34.15
C THR A 373 15.51 1.40 34.32
N GLU A 374 16.33 1.70 33.28
CA GLU A 374 17.34 2.77 33.32
C GLU A 374 16.90 4.01 32.56
N GLN A 375 16.02 3.83 31.56
CA GLN A 375 15.53 4.92 30.72
C GLN A 375 14.05 4.69 30.36
N GLU A 376 13.17 5.60 30.78
CA GLU A 376 11.77 5.60 30.32
C GLU A 376 11.70 5.77 28.80
N LEU A 377 10.97 4.86 28.14
CA LEU A 377 10.69 4.98 26.72
C LEU A 377 9.81 6.21 26.50
N SER A 378 10.36 7.21 25.83
CA SER A 378 9.62 8.41 25.47
C SER A 378 8.61 8.09 24.37
N SER A 379 7.32 8.20 24.66
CA SER A 379 6.26 8.11 23.67
C SER A 379 5.80 9.50 23.22
N ILE A 380 5.41 9.66 21.95
CA ILE A 380 4.83 10.91 21.48
C ILE A 380 3.38 10.97 22.00
N PRO A 381 3.04 11.91 22.93
CA PRO A 381 1.72 11.95 23.55
C PRO A 381 0.61 12.33 22.55
N GLY A 382 -0.63 11.91 22.82
CA GLY A 382 -1.81 12.27 22.03
C GLY A 382 -2.00 11.40 20.76
N ARG A 383 -3.00 11.76 19.97
CA ARG A 383 -3.35 11.06 18.72
C ARG A 383 -2.87 11.86 17.51
N VAL A 384 -2.58 11.14 16.42
CA VAL A 384 -2.29 11.75 15.12
C VAL A 384 -3.52 12.56 14.67
N THR A 385 -3.28 13.71 14.04
CA THR A 385 -4.36 14.56 13.50
C THR A 385 -5.17 13.80 12.45
N ASP A 386 -6.48 13.89 12.56
CA ASP A 386 -7.41 13.29 11.60
C ASP A 386 -7.27 13.97 10.23
N PRO A 387 -6.93 13.26 9.17
CA PRO A 387 -6.83 13.83 7.83
C PRO A 387 -8.18 14.27 7.23
N ALA A 388 -9.32 13.83 7.82
CA ALA A 388 -10.65 14.31 7.46
C ALA A 388 -10.97 15.68 8.08
N SER A 389 -10.25 16.06 9.15
CA SER A 389 -10.40 17.34 9.83
C SER A 389 -9.04 18.00 10.03
N PRO A 390 -8.37 18.42 8.95
CA PRO A 390 -7.01 18.94 9.02
C PRO A 390 -6.96 20.23 9.85
N VAL A 391 -6.01 20.27 10.78
CA VAL A 391 -5.76 21.45 11.62
C VAL A 391 -5.17 22.56 10.74
N PRO A 392 -5.61 23.83 10.89
CA PRO A 392 -4.94 24.95 10.28
C PRO A 392 -3.52 25.09 10.87
N GLY A 393 -2.54 25.48 10.05
CA GLY A 393 -1.15 25.65 10.46
C GLY A 393 -0.37 24.34 10.59
N CYS A 394 0.44 24.22 11.64
CA CYS A 394 1.27 23.07 11.89
C CYS A 394 0.45 21.86 12.41
N PRO A 395 0.41 20.73 11.70
CA PRO A 395 -0.40 19.59 12.15
C PRO A 395 0.10 18.94 13.44
N PHE A 396 1.36 19.17 13.81
CA PHE A 396 1.92 18.68 15.07
C PHE A 396 1.62 19.61 16.27
N ALA A 397 1.10 20.83 16.03
CA ALA A 397 0.84 21.82 17.10
C ALA A 397 0.04 21.27 18.30
N PRO A 398 -1.01 20.43 18.13
CA PRO A 398 -1.75 19.86 19.27
C PRO A 398 -0.93 18.94 20.18
N ARG A 399 0.17 18.37 19.68
CA ARG A 399 1.06 17.43 20.40
C ARG A 399 2.42 18.06 20.74
N CYS A 400 2.64 19.31 20.35
CA CYS A 400 3.94 19.97 20.46
C CYS A 400 4.10 20.67 21.80
N GLY A 401 5.08 20.26 22.61
CA GLY A 401 5.44 20.94 23.86
C GLY A 401 6.06 22.33 23.66
N PHE A 402 6.43 22.69 22.42
CA PHE A 402 7.01 23.99 22.04
C PHE A 402 6.03 24.82 21.20
N LYS A 403 4.73 24.55 21.28
CA LYS A 403 3.71 25.24 20.51
C LYS A 403 3.76 26.76 20.77
N LYS A 404 3.64 27.53 19.68
CA LYS A 404 3.49 28.99 19.68
C LYS A 404 2.19 29.34 18.94
N ASP A 405 1.63 30.54 19.21
CA ASP A 405 0.39 31.04 18.56
C ASP A 405 0.51 31.08 17.02
N GLU A 406 1.73 31.27 16.52
CA GLU A 406 2.00 31.25 15.08
C GLU A 406 1.81 29.87 14.45
N CYS A 407 1.97 28.79 15.23
CA CYS A 407 1.81 27.42 14.73
C CYS A 407 0.35 27.09 14.36
N GLU A 408 -0.62 27.87 14.81
CA GLU A 408 -2.04 27.70 14.50
C GLU A 408 -2.52 28.53 13.31
N LYS A 409 -1.69 29.45 12.81
CA LYS A 409 -2.06 30.32 11.68
C LYS A 409 -2.09 29.52 10.38
N GLU A 410 -3.09 29.78 9.53
CA GLU A 410 -3.14 29.23 8.18
C GLU A 410 -1.86 29.55 7.42
N ASN A 411 -1.35 28.58 6.66
CA ASN A 411 -0.10 28.68 5.88
C ASN A 411 1.22 28.77 6.69
N PHE A 412 1.18 28.56 8.01
CA PHE A 412 2.40 28.45 8.79
C PHE A 412 3.15 27.14 8.39
N ARG A 413 4.37 27.28 7.88
CA ARG A 413 5.23 26.15 7.49
C ARG A 413 6.50 26.18 8.32
N CYS A 414 6.57 25.32 9.34
CA CYS A 414 7.69 25.23 10.29
C CYS A 414 9.06 25.10 9.62
N TYR A 415 9.15 24.38 8.50
CA TYR A 415 10.42 24.17 7.80
C TYR A 415 10.99 25.42 7.11
N LYS A 416 10.21 26.51 6.98
CA LYS A 416 10.70 27.80 6.47
C LYS A 416 11.38 28.66 7.52
N MET A 417 11.21 28.33 8.81
CA MET A 417 11.80 29.08 9.93
C MET A 417 13.10 28.43 10.46
N ILE A 418 13.45 27.30 9.93
CA ILE A 418 14.61 26.51 10.34
C ILE A 418 15.60 26.41 9.18
#